data_2ddf6b6e4e9f5e546c8856915e1073c1
#
_entry.id   2ddf6b6e4e9f5e546c8856915e1073c1
#
_cell.length_a   1.000
_cell.length_b   1.000
_cell.length_c   1.000
_cell.angle_alpha   90.00
_cell.angle_beta   90.00
_cell.angle_gamma   90.00
#
_symmetry.space_group_name_H-M   'P 1'
#
loop_
_entity.id
_entity.type
_entity.pdbx_description
1 polymer ?
#
loop_
_entity_poly.entity_id
_entity_poly.type
_entity_poly.pdbx_seq_one_letter_code
_entity_poly.pdbx_strand_id
1 'polypeptide(L)'
;MCIRDRLNAGQMGPRGNIVASRLVKEAELIIAIGTRLGFNSTFYSYDNINKNAKIVQIELEKTMIGRYFPINVGIHGDAALVTDQILAELRKQKKIFNYKEWTNSFLLERSKFLKDRDNIKSKNFPIQPNGLFRELRKVLPKNTAITLDAGTLCLQATDALEYYNPPSLFTPLDFGLVGFSFACGLGIKVAKPSKTVVSLMGDGGFGMTISELSTAVEHGINTITIVMNNKSWGAEKAYQKDFFGKR
;
A
#
# COMPACT_ATOMS: atom_id res chain seq x y z
N MET A 1 2.78 1.29 -6.24
CA MET A 1 2.74 -0.03 -6.90
C MET A 1 1.65 0.02 -7.94
N CYS A 2 1.99 0.06 -9.20
CA CYS A 2 1.11 0.58 -10.25
C CYS A 2 0.58 -0.45 -11.24
N ILE A 3 0.90 -1.71 -11.08
CA ILE A 3 0.49 -2.73 -12.06
C ILE A 3 -0.07 -3.91 -11.30
N ARG A 4 -1.33 -4.24 -11.56
CA ARG A 4 -1.88 -5.55 -11.22
C ARG A 4 -1.43 -6.56 -12.26
N ASP A 5 -0.22 -7.00 -12.13
CA ASP A 5 0.20 -8.25 -12.72
C ASP A 5 -0.49 -9.42 -11.99
N ARG A 6 -0.67 -10.53 -12.69
CA ARG A 6 -1.19 -11.77 -12.13
C ARG A 6 -0.37 -12.28 -10.93
N LEU A 7 0.91 -11.90 -10.83
CA LEU A 7 1.80 -12.29 -9.74
C LEU A 7 1.88 -11.27 -8.60
N ASN A 8 1.16 -10.15 -8.68
CA ASN A 8 1.10 -9.19 -7.58
C ASN A 8 0.24 -9.74 -6.44
N ALA A 9 0.85 -10.04 -5.31
CA ALA A 9 0.16 -10.55 -4.13
C ALA A 9 -0.56 -9.47 -3.30
N GLY A 10 -0.26 -8.20 -3.55
CA GLY A 10 -0.71 -7.08 -2.72
C GLY A 10 0.25 -6.75 -1.58
N GLN A 11 -0.24 -6.08 -0.55
CA GLN A 11 0.56 -5.65 0.60
C GLN A 11 0.76 -6.81 1.58
N MET A 12 2.01 -7.04 1.98
CA MET A 12 2.36 -8.01 3.01
C MET A 12 2.27 -7.44 4.43
N GLY A 13 2.34 -8.31 5.42
CA GLY A 13 2.47 -7.98 6.83
C GLY A 13 1.14 -7.85 7.57
N PRO A 14 1.17 -7.49 8.86
CA PRO A 14 -0.02 -7.49 9.72
C PRO A 14 -1.11 -6.52 9.30
N ARG A 15 -0.74 -5.52 8.50
CA ARG A 15 -1.67 -4.52 7.93
C ARG A 15 -1.98 -4.77 6.45
N GLY A 16 -1.41 -5.83 5.88
CA GLY A 16 -1.63 -6.27 4.52
C GLY A 16 -2.67 -7.39 4.43
N ASN A 17 -2.63 -8.13 3.33
CA ASN A 17 -3.53 -9.25 3.13
C ASN A 17 -2.86 -10.60 3.47
N ILE A 18 -3.70 -11.57 3.77
CA ILE A 18 -3.25 -12.89 4.23
C ILE A 18 -2.44 -13.64 3.16
N VAL A 19 -2.77 -13.48 1.89
CA VAL A 19 -2.10 -14.18 0.79
C VAL A 19 -0.66 -13.69 0.63
N ALA A 20 -0.47 -12.36 0.59
CA ALA A 20 0.87 -11.77 0.52
C ALA A 20 1.71 -12.11 1.76
N SER A 21 1.09 -12.06 2.94
CA SER A 21 1.76 -12.39 4.20
C SER A 21 2.20 -13.85 4.26
N ARG A 22 1.37 -14.79 3.78
CA ARG A 22 1.73 -16.20 3.69
C ARG A 22 2.91 -16.44 2.76
N LEU A 23 2.90 -15.82 1.57
CA LEU A 23 4.01 -15.96 0.62
C LEU A 23 5.37 -15.60 1.24
N VAL A 24 5.41 -14.51 2.00
CA VAL A 24 6.65 -14.07 2.67
C VAL A 24 7.06 -15.02 3.79
N LYS A 25 6.09 -15.64 4.47
CA LYS A 25 6.34 -16.66 5.51
C LYS A 25 6.84 -17.98 4.93
N GLU A 26 6.49 -18.30 3.72
CA GLU A 26 6.88 -19.56 3.04
C GLU A 26 8.11 -19.38 2.12
N ALA A 27 8.47 -18.15 1.77
CA ALA A 27 9.57 -17.87 0.84
C ALA A 27 10.92 -18.31 1.40
N GLU A 28 11.70 -19.05 0.62
CA GLU A 28 13.09 -19.42 0.92
C GLU A 28 14.07 -18.31 0.51
N LEU A 29 13.68 -17.47 -0.45
CA LEU A 29 14.43 -16.32 -0.91
C LEU A 29 13.50 -15.10 -0.97
N ILE A 30 13.93 -14.01 -0.34
CA ILE A 30 13.25 -12.71 -0.37
C ILE A 30 14.18 -11.71 -1.04
N ILE A 31 13.71 -11.08 -2.11
CA ILE A 31 14.42 -9.98 -2.76
C ILE A 31 13.68 -8.69 -2.40
N ALA A 32 14.25 -7.93 -1.48
CA ALA A 32 13.73 -6.65 -0.99
C ALA A 32 14.27 -5.51 -1.88
N ILE A 33 13.44 -4.97 -2.75
CA ILE A 33 13.83 -3.96 -3.74
C ILE A 33 13.27 -2.61 -3.32
N GLY A 34 14.14 -1.63 -3.02
CA GLY A 34 13.75 -0.28 -2.61
C GLY A 34 12.88 -0.29 -1.33
N THR A 35 13.16 -1.21 -0.42
CA THR A 35 12.43 -1.33 0.83
C THR A 35 13.37 -1.73 1.97
N ARG A 36 13.21 -1.08 3.10
CA ARG A 36 13.94 -1.37 4.33
C ARG A 36 13.29 -2.47 5.19
N LEU A 37 12.23 -3.13 4.72
CA LEU A 37 11.45 -4.11 5.48
C LEU A 37 10.98 -3.54 6.84
N GLY A 38 10.45 -2.31 6.81
CA GLY A 38 10.12 -1.53 8.00
C GLY A 38 8.87 -2.00 8.73
N PHE A 39 8.45 -1.21 9.72
CA PHE A 39 7.37 -1.53 10.66
C PHE A 39 6.06 -1.94 9.97
N ASN A 40 5.60 -1.17 8.99
CA ASN A 40 4.31 -1.45 8.33
C ASN A 40 4.24 -2.79 7.60
N SER A 41 5.39 -3.33 7.18
CA SER A 41 5.47 -4.61 6.47
C SER A 41 5.72 -5.78 7.43
N THR A 42 6.48 -5.57 8.51
CA THR A 42 7.03 -6.69 9.29
C THR A 42 6.77 -6.58 10.79
N PHE A 43 6.35 -5.42 11.32
CA PHE A 43 6.36 -5.11 12.76
C PHE A 43 7.72 -5.43 13.42
N TYR A 44 8.80 -5.43 12.62
CA TYR A 44 10.15 -5.83 13.04
C TYR A 44 10.21 -7.24 13.64
N SER A 45 9.28 -8.13 13.26
CA SER A 45 9.14 -9.47 13.84
C SER A 45 9.25 -10.56 12.79
N TYR A 46 9.94 -11.65 13.16
CA TYR A 46 9.95 -12.90 12.39
C TYR A 46 8.59 -13.63 12.37
N ASP A 47 7.59 -13.14 13.10
CA ASP A 47 6.22 -13.61 12.94
C ASP A 47 5.63 -13.22 11.57
N ASN A 48 6.21 -12.22 10.91
CA ASN A 48 5.73 -11.69 9.65
C ASN A 48 6.67 -11.90 8.45
N ILE A 49 7.81 -12.56 8.68
CA ILE A 49 8.80 -12.88 7.65
C ILE A 49 9.46 -14.22 7.99
N ASN A 50 9.78 -15.02 6.99
CA ASN A 50 10.46 -16.30 7.24
C ASN A 50 11.87 -16.06 7.78
N LYS A 51 12.13 -16.50 9.02
CA LYS A 51 13.45 -16.34 9.66
C LYS A 51 14.56 -17.16 8.99
N ASN A 52 14.20 -18.19 8.23
CA ASN A 52 15.14 -19.05 7.51
C ASN A 52 15.34 -18.61 6.06
N ALA A 53 14.59 -17.60 5.58
CA ALA A 53 14.75 -17.10 4.23
C ALA A 53 16.13 -16.45 4.04
N LYS A 54 16.70 -16.64 2.86
CA LYS A 54 17.80 -15.80 2.39
C LYS A 54 17.24 -14.48 1.94
N ILE A 55 17.85 -13.37 2.39
CA ILE A 55 17.40 -12.03 2.05
C ILE A 55 18.47 -11.34 1.22
N VAL A 56 18.06 -10.88 0.02
CA VAL A 56 18.82 -9.94 -0.80
C VAL A 56 18.14 -8.59 -0.68
N GLN A 57 18.85 -7.56 -0.26
CA GLN A 57 18.29 -6.21 -0.12
C GLN A 57 18.99 -5.24 -1.06
N ILE A 58 18.20 -4.55 -1.88
CA ILE A 58 18.63 -3.51 -2.80
C ILE A 58 18.09 -2.18 -2.28
N GLU A 59 18.96 -1.27 -1.89
CA GLU A 59 18.55 -0.03 -1.23
C GLU A 59 19.50 1.12 -1.65
N LEU A 60 18.90 2.30 -1.87
CA LEU A 60 19.64 3.51 -2.22
C LEU A 60 20.30 4.14 -0.99
N GLU A 61 19.70 4.00 0.17
CA GLU A 61 20.23 4.48 1.45
C GLU A 61 21.03 3.39 2.14
N LYS A 62 22.37 3.51 2.11
CA LYS A 62 23.28 2.49 2.64
C LYS A 62 23.00 2.10 4.09
N THR A 63 22.58 3.05 4.93
CA THR A 63 22.31 2.84 6.35
C THR A 63 21.05 2.00 6.62
N MET A 64 20.22 1.79 5.61
CA MET A 64 19.02 0.97 5.68
C MET A 64 19.25 -0.50 5.33
N ILE A 65 20.42 -0.81 4.75
CA ILE A 65 20.77 -2.19 4.40
C ILE A 65 21.04 -2.98 5.68
N GLY A 66 20.27 -4.05 5.90
CA GLY A 66 20.41 -4.91 7.08
C GLY A 66 19.95 -4.28 8.40
N ARG A 67 19.26 -3.14 8.36
CA ARG A 67 18.89 -2.40 9.57
C ARG A 67 17.96 -3.16 10.51
N TYR A 68 17.00 -3.88 9.98
CA TYR A 68 15.95 -4.52 10.79
C TYR A 68 16.03 -6.05 10.79
N PHE A 69 16.60 -6.63 9.74
CA PHE A 69 16.78 -8.07 9.63
C PHE A 69 18.19 -8.37 9.12
N PRO A 70 18.84 -9.44 9.60
CA PRO A 70 20.05 -9.96 9.00
C PRO A 70 19.80 -10.28 7.53
N ILE A 71 20.68 -9.83 6.66
CA ILE A 71 20.58 -10.06 5.22
C ILE A 71 21.77 -10.90 4.73
N ASN A 72 21.57 -11.65 3.64
CA ASN A 72 22.62 -12.44 3.02
C ASN A 72 23.44 -11.65 2.01
N VAL A 73 22.75 -10.78 1.24
CA VAL A 73 23.37 -9.92 0.24
C VAL A 73 22.76 -8.52 0.30
N GLY A 74 23.59 -7.51 0.53
CA GLY A 74 23.19 -6.09 0.49
C GLY A 74 23.76 -5.43 -0.75
N ILE A 75 22.92 -4.78 -1.54
CA ILE A 75 23.32 -4.06 -2.74
C ILE A 75 22.93 -2.58 -2.56
N HIS A 76 23.95 -1.73 -2.47
CA HIS A 76 23.77 -0.29 -2.44
C HIS A 76 23.66 0.25 -3.86
N GLY A 77 22.49 0.72 -4.28
CA GLY A 77 22.27 1.24 -5.61
C GLY A 77 20.81 1.53 -5.93
N ASP A 78 20.62 2.19 -7.07
CA ASP A 78 19.28 2.46 -7.60
C ASP A 78 18.57 1.16 -7.96
N ALA A 79 17.31 1.02 -7.52
CA ALA A 79 16.53 -0.19 -7.69
C ALA A 79 16.33 -0.58 -9.17
N ALA A 80 16.13 0.39 -10.06
CA ALA A 80 15.93 0.11 -11.48
C ALA A 80 17.23 -0.39 -12.12
N LEU A 81 18.34 0.33 -11.90
CA LEU A 81 19.64 -0.03 -12.45
C LEU A 81 20.12 -1.40 -11.98
N VAL A 82 20.00 -1.68 -10.68
CA VAL A 82 20.39 -2.99 -10.12
C VAL A 82 19.48 -4.11 -10.64
N THR A 83 18.18 -3.87 -10.75
CA THR A 83 17.26 -4.87 -11.30
C THR A 83 17.57 -5.18 -12.76
N ASP A 84 17.89 -4.18 -13.57
CA ASP A 84 18.28 -4.39 -14.97
C ASP A 84 19.57 -5.21 -15.08
N GLN A 85 20.55 -4.97 -14.22
CA GLN A 85 21.80 -5.76 -14.17
C GLN A 85 21.51 -7.22 -13.78
N ILE A 86 20.67 -7.45 -12.76
CA ILE A 86 20.27 -8.81 -12.35
C ILE A 86 19.57 -9.53 -13.49
N LEU A 87 18.63 -8.86 -14.18
CA LEU A 87 17.92 -9.43 -15.32
C LEU A 87 18.87 -9.76 -16.48
N ALA A 88 19.86 -8.90 -16.76
CA ALA A 88 20.86 -9.15 -17.78
C ALA A 88 21.69 -10.40 -17.47
N GLU A 89 22.11 -10.58 -16.21
CA GLU A 89 22.86 -11.79 -15.79
C GLU A 89 21.99 -13.05 -15.83
N LEU A 90 20.74 -12.98 -15.37
CA LEU A 90 19.82 -14.13 -15.43
C LEU A 90 19.55 -14.59 -16.87
N ARG A 91 19.46 -13.66 -17.82
CA ARG A 91 19.28 -13.99 -19.25
C ARG A 91 20.48 -14.71 -19.87
N LYS A 92 21.69 -14.48 -19.36
CA LYS A 92 22.92 -15.21 -19.80
C LYS A 92 22.90 -16.66 -19.31
N GLN A 93 22.29 -16.90 -18.17
CA GLN A 93 22.16 -18.25 -17.60
C GLN A 93 21.04 -19.00 -18.35
N LYS A 94 21.39 -19.90 -19.27
CA LYS A 94 20.44 -20.70 -20.03
C LYS A 94 19.60 -21.67 -19.16
N LYS A 95 19.44 -21.39 -17.88
CA LYS A 95 18.74 -22.23 -16.90
C LYS A 95 17.25 -21.89 -16.90
N ILE A 96 16.41 -22.89 -17.15
CA ILE A 96 14.97 -22.76 -17.08
C ILE A 96 14.54 -23.08 -15.65
N PHE A 97 13.95 -22.12 -14.99
CA PHE A 97 13.35 -22.31 -13.65
C PHE A 97 11.87 -22.67 -13.82
N ASN A 98 11.42 -23.69 -13.15
CA ASN A 98 10.01 -24.10 -13.17
C ASN A 98 9.37 -23.93 -11.80
N TYR A 99 8.60 -22.87 -11.64
CA TYR A 99 7.84 -22.56 -10.43
C TYR A 99 6.32 -22.68 -10.65
N LYS A 100 5.88 -23.48 -11.64
CA LYS A 100 4.46 -23.56 -12.03
C LYS A 100 3.55 -24.00 -10.89
N GLU A 101 3.94 -25.00 -10.12
CA GLU A 101 3.12 -25.52 -9.01
C GLU A 101 2.91 -24.44 -7.95
N TRP A 102 4.01 -23.81 -7.48
CA TRP A 102 3.95 -22.74 -6.50
C TRP A 102 3.13 -21.54 -7.01
N THR A 103 3.37 -21.15 -8.27
CA THR A 103 2.64 -20.04 -8.91
C THR A 103 1.14 -20.35 -9.03
N ASN A 104 0.77 -21.57 -9.43
CA ASN A 104 -0.63 -21.95 -9.58
C ASN A 104 -1.36 -22.02 -8.23
N SER A 105 -0.71 -22.55 -7.20
CA SER A 105 -1.24 -22.55 -5.83
C SER A 105 -1.51 -21.12 -5.33
N PHE A 106 -0.54 -20.25 -5.52
CA PHE A 106 -0.68 -18.82 -5.19
C PHE A 106 -1.84 -18.16 -5.95
N LEU A 107 -1.94 -18.37 -7.27
CA LEU A 107 -2.98 -17.75 -8.10
C LEU A 107 -4.38 -18.21 -7.71
N LEU A 108 -4.53 -19.48 -7.34
CA LEU A 108 -5.80 -20.04 -6.88
C LEU A 108 -6.24 -19.37 -5.57
N GLU A 109 -5.35 -19.31 -4.59
CA GLU A 109 -5.63 -18.70 -3.30
C GLU A 109 -5.91 -17.20 -3.41
N ARG A 110 -5.11 -16.49 -4.22
CA ARG A 110 -5.33 -15.08 -4.51
C ARG A 110 -6.69 -14.85 -5.16
N SER A 111 -7.08 -15.67 -6.13
CA SER A 111 -8.38 -15.58 -6.79
C SER A 111 -9.52 -15.76 -5.78
N LYS A 112 -9.42 -16.74 -4.87
CA LYS A 112 -10.39 -16.95 -3.80
C LYS A 112 -10.46 -15.73 -2.88
N PHE A 113 -9.31 -15.26 -2.38
CA PHE A 113 -9.22 -14.08 -1.52
C PHE A 113 -9.88 -12.85 -2.15
N LEU A 114 -9.57 -12.56 -3.43
CA LEU A 114 -10.14 -11.42 -4.13
C LEU A 114 -11.66 -11.56 -4.31
N LYS A 115 -12.14 -12.75 -4.63
CA LYS A 115 -13.57 -13.03 -4.77
C LYS A 115 -14.30 -12.82 -3.44
N ASP A 116 -13.75 -13.31 -2.35
CA ASP A 116 -14.33 -13.15 -1.01
C ASP A 116 -14.31 -11.68 -0.56
N ARG A 117 -13.18 -10.98 -0.76
CA ARG A 117 -13.04 -9.55 -0.46
C ARG A 117 -14.03 -8.68 -1.23
N ASP A 118 -14.24 -8.98 -2.51
CA ASP A 118 -15.03 -8.17 -3.42
C ASP A 118 -16.52 -8.62 -3.47
N ASN A 119 -16.88 -9.68 -2.74
CA ASN A 119 -18.25 -10.19 -2.61
C ASN A 119 -19.09 -9.31 -1.66
N ILE A 120 -19.18 -8.03 -1.96
CA ILE A 120 -19.94 -7.06 -1.18
C ILE A 120 -21.14 -6.61 -2.01
N LYS A 121 -22.34 -6.75 -1.44
CA LYS A 121 -23.57 -6.22 -2.03
C LYS A 121 -23.52 -4.69 -1.94
N SER A 122 -23.46 -4.03 -3.10
CA SER A 122 -23.30 -2.56 -3.21
C SER A 122 -24.43 -1.73 -2.58
N LYS A 123 -25.55 -2.35 -2.25
CA LYS A 123 -26.72 -1.69 -1.64
C LYS A 123 -26.74 -1.77 -0.10
N ASN A 124 -25.72 -2.36 0.52
CA ASN A 124 -25.70 -2.47 1.98
C ASN A 124 -25.30 -1.16 2.64
N PHE A 125 -26.05 -0.75 3.65
CA PHE A 125 -25.67 0.27 4.60
C PHE A 125 -25.18 -0.39 5.90
N PRO A 126 -24.11 0.10 6.53
CA PRO A 126 -23.21 1.19 6.10
C PRO A 126 -22.37 0.81 4.87
N ILE A 127 -21.94 1.85 4.12
CA ILE A 127 -21.10 1.67 2.93
C ILE A 127 -19.80 0.96 3.32
N GLN A 128 -19.51 -0.16 2.65
CA GLN A 128 -18.29 -0.91 2.86
C GLN A 128 -17.14 -0.31 2.02
N PRO A 129 -15.95 -0.09 2.61
CA PRO A 129 -14.81 0.52 1.90
C PRO A 129 -14.45 -0.19 0.59
N ASN A 130 -14.39 -1.51 0.57
CA ASN A 130 -14.06 -2.27 -0.64
C ASN A 130 -15.10 -2.07 -1.77
N GLY A 131 -16.38 -1.89 -1.42
CA GLY A 131 -17.41 -1.54 -2.38
C GLY A 131 -17.16 -0.17 -3.00
N LEU A 132 -16.84 0.82 -2.18
CA LEU A 132 -16.46 2.16 -2.65
C LEU A 132 -15.23 2.10 -3.57
N PHE A 133 -14.17 1.41 -3.18
CA PHE A 133 -12.93 1.33 -3.97
C PHE A 133 -13.17 0.71 -5.35
N ARG A 134 -14.00 -0.33 -5.42
CA ARG A 134 -14.40 -0.95 -6.68
C ARG A 134 -15.13 0.02 -7.59
N GLU A 135 -16.09 0.79 -7.05
CA GLU A 135 -16.86 1.76 -7.86
C GLU A 135 -15.97 2.97 -8.26
N LEU A 136 -15.14 3.47 -7.36
CA LEU A 136 -14.18 4.52 -7.68
C LEU A 136 -13.27 4.13 -8.85
N ARG A 137 -12.80 2.88 -8.87
CA ARG A 137 -11.90 2.46 -9.94
C ARG A 137 -12.54 2.41 -11.33
N LYS A 138 -13.85 2.21 -11.39
CA LYS A 138 -14.60 2.23 -12.67
C LYS A 138 -14.70 3.63 -13.26
N VAL A 139 -14.79 4.65 -12.42
CA VAL A 139 -15.06 6.04 -12.87
C VAL A 139 -13.80 6.92 -12.92
N LEU A 140 -12.77 6.60 -12.13
CA LEU A 140 -11.57 7.42 -12.08
C LEU A 140 -10.64 7.15 -13.27
N PRO A 141 -10.08 8.19 -13.90
CA PRO A 141 -9.01 8.04 -14.89
C PRO A 141 -7.82 7.25 -14.35
N LYS A 142 -7.13 6.50 -15.21
CA LYS A 142 -5.95 5.71 -14.81
C LYS A 142 -4.78 6.58 -14.29
N ASN A 143 -4.70 7.82 -14.71
CA ASN A 143 -3.67 8.77 -14.29
C ASN A 143 -4.07 9.60 -13.05
N THR A 144 -5.18 9.29 -12.39
CA THR A 144 -5.60 9.97 -11.16
C THR A 144 -4.54 9.87 -10.09
N ALA A 145 -4.25 10.98 -9.42
CA ALA A 145 -3.48 10.98 -8.19
C ALA A 145 -4.42 10.75 -7.01
N ILE A 146 -4.11 9.77 -6.18
CA ILE A 146 -4.89 9.43 -5.00
C ILE A 146 -4.04 9.68 -3.77
N THR A 147 -4.54 10.53 -2.89
CA THR A 147 -3.93 10.75 -1.58
C THR A 147 -4.71 9.98 -0.54
N LEU A 148 -4.00 9.26 0.31
CA LEU A 148 -4.58 8.52 1.43
C LEU A 148 -4.11 9.16 2.73
N ASP A 149 -4.99 9.15 3.72
CA ASP A 149 -4.66 9.61 5.05
C ASP A 149 -4.10 8.48 5.92
N ALA A 150 -3.76 8.77 7.16
CA ALA A 150 -3.52 7.73 8.16
C ALA A 150 -4.84 7.07 8.61
N GLY A 151 -4.74 5.87 9.19
CA GLY A 151 -5.87 5.15 9.75
C GLY A 151 -6.34 3.95 8.95
N THR A 152 -7.40 3.32 9.43
CA THR A 152 -7.91 2.03 8.91
C THR A 152 -8.28 2.09 7.42
N LEU A 153 -8.91 3.19 6.99
CA LEU A 153 -9.32 3.36 5.59
C LEU A 153 -8.13 3.36 4.63
N CYS A 154 -7.02 4.00 5.03
CA CYS A 154 -5.80 4.04 4.26
C CYS A 154 -5.21 2.64 4.02
N LEU A 155 -5.14 1.84 5.09
CA LEU A 155 -4.61 0.48 4.99
C LEU A 155 -5.44 -0.38 4.04
N GLN A 156 -6.76 -0.28 4.12
CA GLN A 156 -7.68 -0.98 3.22
C GLN A 156 -7.53 -0.51 1.77
N ALA A 157 -7.43 0.81 1.55
CA ALA A 157 -7.29 1.39 0.22
C ALA A 157 -5.94 1.04 -0.42
N THR A 158 -4.86 0.97 0.35
CA THR A 158 -3.54 0.59 -0.16
C THR A 158 -3.53 -0.83 -0.74
N ASP A 159 -4.26 -1.77 -0.12
CA ASP A 159 -4.38 -3.15 -0.64
C ASP A 159 -5.46 -3.31 -1.72
N ALA A 160 -6.61 -2.67 -1.55
CA ALA A 160 -7.79 -2.96 -2.38
C ALA A 160 -7.96 -2.05 -3.60
N LEU A 161 -7.51 -0.79 -3.53
CA LEU A 161 -7.64 0.15 -4.64
C LEU A 161 -6.49 0.00 -5.63
N GLU A 162 -6.81 0.10 -6.91
CA GLU A 162 -5.82 -0.07 -7.99
C GLU A 162 -5.15 1.26 -8.36
N TYR A 163 -3.83 1.20 -8.53
CA TYR A 163 -2.99 2.34 -8.92
C TYR A 163 -2.24 2.00 -10.21
N TYR A 164 -2.30 2.85 -11.23
CA TYR A 164 -1.79 2.51 -12.56
C TYR A 164 -0.54 3.30 -12.97
N ASN A 165 -0.61 4.61 -13.02
CA ASN A 165 0.46 5.44 -13.57
C ASN A 165 1.24 6.16 -12.46
N PRO A 166 2.47 5.71 -12.11
CA PRO A 166 3.27 6.37 -11.08
C PRO A 166 3.69 7.80 -11.48
N PRO A 167 3.82 8.72 -10.52
CA PRO A 167 3.31 8.64 -9.15
C PRO A 167 1.80 8.83 -9.10
N SER A 168 1.07 7.89 -8.50
CA SER A 168 -0.38 7.93 -8.42
C SER A 168 -0.93 7.67 -7.02
N LEU A 169 -0.09 7.18 -6.10
CA LEU A 169 -0.43 6.98 -4.69
C LEU A 169 0.49 7.83 -3.82
N PHE A 170 -0.13 8.62 -2.92
CA PHE A 170 0.57 9.44 -1.93
C PHE A 170 -0.02 9.14 -0.56
N THR A 171 0.81 8.78 0.39
CA THR A 171 0.36 8.33 1.71
C THR A 171 1.42 8.57 2.78
N PRO A 172 1.04 8.92 4.01
CA PRO A 172 1.97 9.13 5.12
C PRO A 172 2.25 7.83 5.88
N LEU A 173 2.08 6.66 5.26
CA LEU A 173 2.07 5.35 5.94
C LEU A 173 3.26 5.09 6.86
N ASP A 174 4.41 5.67 6.56
CA ASP A 174 5.61 5.45 7.35
C ASP A 174 5.56 6.19 8.70
N PHE A 175 5.09 7.43 8.70
CA PHE A 175 4.93 8.25 9.91
C PHE A 175 3.53 8.14 10.52
N GLY A 176 2.50 7.90 9.70
CA GLY A 176 1.11 7.80 10.15
C GLY A 176 0.46 9.15 10.45
N LEU A 177 0.82 10.20 9.70
CA LEU A 177 0.30 11.56 9.89
C LEU A 177 -1.18 11.65 9.51
N VAL A 178 -2.01 11.94 10.51
CA VAL A 178 -3.45 12.22 10.33
C VAL A 178 -3.64 13.65 9.78
N GLY A 179 -4.55 13.80 8.79
CA GLY A 179 -4.77 15.08 8.09
C GLY A 179 -3.92 15.27 6.83
N PHE A 180 -3.01 14.34 6.54
CA PHE A 180 -2.11 14.42 5.39
C PHE A 180 -2.84 14.49 4.05
N SER A 181 -3.88 13.69 3.87
CA SER A 181 -4.47 13.43 2.56
C SER A 181 -5.01 14.68 1.89
N PHE A 182 -5.80 15.50 2.59
CA PHE A 182 -6.41 16.70 2.01
C PHE A 182 -5.35 17.73 1.61
N ALA A 183 -4.46 18.10 2.54
CA ALA A 183 -3.40 19.06 2.27
C ALA A 183 -2.47 18.61 1.14
N CYS A 184 -2.07 17.34 1.15
CA CYS A 184 -1.27 16.75 0.07
C CYS A 184 -2.01 16.81 -1.28
N GLY A 185 -3.31 16.53 -1.29
CA GLY A 185 -4.14 16.63 -2.50
C GLY A 185 -4.16 18.04 -3.10
N LEU A 186 -4.29 19.07 -2.27
CA LEU A 186 -4.19 20.46 -2.70
C LEU A 186 -2.82 20.76 -3.32
N GLY A 187 -1.74 20.35 -2.64
CA GLY A 187 -0.37 20.51 -3.15
C GLY A 187 -0.13 19.83 -4.51
N ILE A 188 -0.64 18.61 -4.69
CA ILE A 188 -0.55 17.90 -5.98
C ILE A 188 -1.33 18.66 -7.06
N LYS A 189 -2.51 19.18 -6.74
CA LYS A 189 -3.32 19.93 -7.71
C LYS A 189 -2.65 21.21 -8.15
N VAL A 190 -1.99 21.92 -7.24
CA VAL A 190 -1.16 23.09 -7.57
C VAL A 190 0.00 22.72 -8.48
N ALA A 191 0.74 21.65 -8.13
CA ALA A 191 1.89 21.19 -8.91
C ALA A 191 1.52 20.61 -10.29
N LYS A 192 0.32 20.05 -10.43
CA LYS A 192 -0.19 19.37 -11.63
C LYS A 192 -1.66 19.77 -11.89
N PRO A 193 -1.93 20.98 -12.36
CA PRO A 193 -3.30 21.53 -12.47
C PRO A 193 -4.26 20.70 -13.34
N SER A 194 -3.75 20.04 -14.38
CA SER A 194 -4.55 19.19 -15.27
C SER A 194 -4.87 17.79 -14.70
N LYS A 195 -4.21 17.40 -13.60
CA LYS A 195 -4.37 16.05 -13.04
C LYS A 195 -5.66 15.97 -12.22
N THR A 196 -6.39 14.87 -12.36
CA THR A 196 -7.47 14.53 -11.42
C THR A 196 -6.84 14.12 -10.10
N VAL A 197 -7.25 14.77 -9.00
CA VAL A 197 -6.74 14.48 -7.65
C VAL A 197 -7.91 14.08 -6.78
N VAL A 198 -7.78 12.94 -6.10
CA VAL A 198 -8.77 12.42 -5.16
C VAL A 198 -8.11 12.23 -3.80
N SER A 199 -8.62 12.92 -2.80
CA SER A 199 -8.22 12.78 -1.41
C SER A 199 -9.21 11.85 -0.68
N LEU A 200 -8.72 10.75 -0.12
CA LEU A 200 -9.53 9.74 0.54
C LEU A 200 -9.13 9.63 2.01
N MET A 201 -10.08 9.86 2.93
CA MET A 201 -9.79 9.96 4.36
C MET A 201 -11.01 9.63 5.23
N GLY A 202 -10.76 9.44 6.52
CA GLY A 202 -11.80 9.40 7.54
C GLY A 202 -12.20 10.80 8.01
N ASP A 203 -13.32 10.87 8.74
CA ASP A 203 -13.83 12.11 9.34
C ASP A 203 -12.83 12.74 10.34
N GLY A 204 -12.14 11.92 11.13
CA GLY A 204 -11.09 12.41 12.04
C GLY A 204 -9.92 13.06 11.29
N GLY A 205 -9.45 12.46 10.21
CA GLY A 205 -8.39 13.03 9.37
C GLY A 205 -8.81 14.31 8.68
N PHE A 206 -10.01 14.34 8.14
CA PHE A 206 -10.56 15.56 7.51
C PHE A 206 -10.67 16.71 8.51
N GLY A 207 -11.15 16.41 9.74
CA GLY A 207 -11.24 17.41 10.81
C GLY A 207 -9.93 18.10 11.18
N MET A 208 -8.79 17.44 10.98
CA MET A 208 -7.46 18.00 11.28
C MET A 208 -7.04 19.11 10.29
N THR A 209 -7.52 19.08 9.06
CA THR A 209 -7.09 19.99 7.99
C THR A 209 -8.28 20.65 7.26
N ILE A 210 -9.47 20.60 7.85
CA ILE A 210 -10.69 21.17 7.27
C ILE A 210 -10.57 22.69 7.00
N SER A 211 -9.74 23.40 7.78
CA SER A 211 -9.43 24.82 7.59
C SER A 211 -8.85 25.12 6.21
N GLU A 212 -8.16 24.16 5.60
CA GLU A 212 -7.59 24.32 4.26
C GLU A 212 -8.63 24.37 3.14
N LEU A 213 -9.93 24.20 3.46
CA LEU A 213 -11.01 24.49 2.52
C LEU A 213 -11.00 25.98 2.12
N SER A 214 -10.67 26.88 3.04
CA SER A 214 -10.55 28.31 2.72
C SER A 214 -9.42 28.56 1.73
N THR A 215 -8.26 27.93 1.94
CA THR A 215 -7.12 27.98 1.01
C THR A 215 -7.52 27.44 -0.37
N ALA A 216 -8.24 26.33 -0.41
CA ALA A 216 -8.68 25.73 -1.67
C ALA A 216 -9.62 26.65 -2.44
N VAL A 217 -10.56 27.31 -1.76
CA VAL A 217 -11.52 28.24 -2.38
C VAL A 217 -10.82 29.53 -2.82
N GLU A 218 -10.01 30.14 -1.96
CA GLU A 218 -9.30 31.39 -2.25
C GLU A 218 -8.40 31.27 -3.48
N HIS A 219 -7.73 30.13 -3.63
CA HIS A 219 -6.80 29.91 -4.73
C HIS A 219 -7.36 29.05 -5.89
N GLY A 220 -8.65 28.75 -5.91
CA GLY A 220 -9.29 27.97 -6.96
C GLY A 220 -8.73 26.56 -7.14
N ILE A 221 -8.27 25.91 -6.05
CA ILE A 221 -7.66 24.58 -6.08
C ILE A 221 -8.75 23.51 -6.06
N ASN A 222 -9.10 22.99 -7.23
CA ASN A 222 -10.20 22.04 -7.38
C ASN A 222 -9.74 20.58 -7.24
N THR A 223 -10.07 19.95 -6.12
CA THR A 223 -9.83 18.53 -5.83
C THR A 223 -11.13 17.80 -5.47
N ILE A 224 -11.13 16.48 -5.57
CA ILE A 224 -12.22 15.64 -5.11
C ILE A 224 -11.83 15.09 -3.73
N THR A 225 -12.63 15.41 -2.71
CA THR A 225 -12.39 14.90 -1.35
C THR A 225 -13.51 13.95 -0.95
N ILE A 226 -13.13 12.72 -0.58
CA ILE A 226 -14.06 11.68 -0.14
C ILE A 226 -13.79 11.39 1.34
N VAL A 227 -14.78 11.71 2.18
CA VAL A 227 -14.71 11.50 3.62
C VAL A 227 -15.58 10.30 4.01
N MET A 228 -14.93 9.23 4.48
CA MET A 228 -15.62 8.06 5.04
C MET A 228 -15.90 8.30 6.52
N ASN A 229 -17.11 8.78 6.81
CA ASN A 229 -17.51 9.16 8.16
C ASN A 229 -18.02 7.95 8.95
N ASN A 230 -17.23 7.50 9.92
CA ASN A 230 -17.61 6.47 10.90
C ASN A 230 -17.84 7.05 12.29
N LYS A 231 -17.83 8.37 12.44
CA LYS A 231 -18.04 9.13 13.70
C LYS A 231 -17.02 8.76 14.78
N SER A 232 -15.82 8.41 14.39
CA SER A 232 -14.76 8.04 15.34
C SER A 232 -13.38 8.01 14.69
N TRP A 233 -12.34 8.16 15.49
CA TRP A 233 -10.99 7.78 15.15
C TRP A 233 -10.89 6.26 15.22
N GLY A 234 -11.17 5.59 14.10
CA GLY A 234 -11.43 4.15 14.09
C GLY A 234 -10.26 3.29 14.55
N ALA A 235 -9.02 3.66 14.22
CA ALA A 235 -7.83 2.92 14.63
C ALA A 235 -7.62 3.03 16.15
N GLU A 236 -7.67 4.23 16.70
CA GLU A 236 -7.49 4.52 18.12
C GLU A 236 -8.62 3.87 18.94
N LYS A 237 -9.86 3.94 18.45
CA LYS A 237 -10.98 3.26 19.09
C LYS A 237 -10.80 1.75 19.18
N ALA A 238 -10.23 1.14 18.13
CA ALA A 238 -9.88 -0.28 18.15
C ALA A 238 -8.82 -0.58 19.20
N TYR A 239 -7.73 0.20 19.24
CA TYR A 239 -6.71 0.07 20.27
C TYR A 239 -7.24 0.23 21.69
N GLN A 240 -8.08 1.25 21.93
CA GLN A 240 -8.72 1.44 23.24
C GLN A 240 -9.56 0.22 23.65
N LYS A 241 -10.29 -0.35 22.68
CA LYS A 241 -11.09 -1.54 22.95
C LYS A 241 -10.23 -2.76 23.24
N ASP A 242 -9.20 -3.00 22.41
CA ASP A 242 -8.48 -4.28 22.41
C ASP A 242 -7.39 -4.33 23.49
N PHE A 243 -6.77 -3.20 23.82
CA PHE A 243 -5.65 -3.13 24.78
C PHE A 243 -5.97 -2.40 26.08
N PHE A 244 -6.95 -1.51 26.12
CA PHE A 244 -7.22 -0.65 27.29
C PHE A 244 -8.63 -0.82 27.85
N GLY A 245 -9.34 -1.87 27.48
CA GLY A 245 -10.67 -2.18 28.04
C GLY A 245 -11.70 -1.08 27.81
N LYS A 246 -11.64 -0.42 26.65
CA LYS A 246 -12.54 0.67 26.24
C LYS A 246 -12.34 2.02 26.98
N ARG A 247 -11.23 2.22 27.61
CA ARG A 247 -10.92 3.50 28.28
C ARG A 247 -10.39 4.53 27.27
#